data_b3f66494659cc15b21d1badf78bc6e82
#
_entry.id   b3f66494659cc15b21d1badf78bc6e82
#
_cell.length_a   1.000
_cell.length_b   1.000
_cell.length_c   1.000
_cell.angle_alpha   90.00
_cell.angle_beta   90.00
_cell.angle_gamma   90.00
#
_symmetry.space_group_name_H-M   'P 1'
#
loop_
_entity.id
_entity.type
_entity.pdbx_description
1 polymer ?
#
loop_
_entity_poly.entity_id
_entity_poly.type
_entity_poly.pdbx_seq_one_letter_code
_entity_poly.pdbx_strand_id
1 'polypeptide(L)'
;MKSKLLIIAGCLILSNSFLLSGCVKQPTSQNLVQEKSSEALRLYEEGQKYFLGKDVKQNYQKALELFQKASDQGLAEAQNDLGGMYFEGLGTTQDYQKAFKYFDSAANQKLAAAQYNLGLMYDKGLYIQKDRKKALELYELSTEQGYAKA
;
A
#
# COMPACT_ATOMS: atom_id res chain seq x y z
N MET A 1 -9.81 -47.54 -27.00
CA MET A 1 -9.13 -47.07 -28.21
C MET A 1 -8.90 -45.61 -28.04
N LYS A 2 -7.79 -45.20 -27.58
CA LYS A 2 -6.59 -44.63 -28.20
C LYS A 2 -6.91 -43.43 -29.12
N SER A 3 -6.56 -42.23 -28.72
CA SER A 3 -5.93 -41.17 -29.55
C SER A 3 -5.50 -40.05 -28.64
N LYS A 4 -4.47 -39.88 -28.58
CA LYS A 4 -3.16 -39.27 -28.59
C LYS A 4 -3.26 -37.76 -28.95
N LEU A 5 -2.90 -37.01 -27.99
CA LEU A 5 -2.53 -35.58 -28.04
C LEU A 5 -1.31 -35.42 -28.95
N LEU A 6 -1.36 -34.50 -29.88
CA LEU A 6 -0.19 -34.07 -30.66
C LEU A 6 0.09 -32.62 -30.39
N ILE A 7 1.15 -32.39 -29.67
CA ILE A 7 1.77 -31.06 -29.48
C ILE A 7 2.60 -30.79 -30.73
N ILE A 8 2.27 -29.77 -31.48
CA ILE A 8 3.11 -29.31 -32.58
C ILE A 8 3.87 -28.09 -32.14
N ALA A 9 5.12 -28.31 -31.80
CA ALA A 9 6.12 -27.27 -31.71
C ALA A 9 6.53 -26.92 -33.15
N GLY A 10 6.02 -25.80 -33.66
CA GLY A 10 6.44 -25.23 -34.92
C GLY A 10 7.60 -24.28 -34.75
N CYS A 11 8.82 -24.81 -34.81
CA CYS A 11 10.02 -23.99 -34.95
C CYS A 11 10.22 -23.74 -36.45
N LEU A 12 9.87 -22.54 -36.91
CA LEU A 12 10.24 -22.10 -38.26
C LEU A 12 11.48 -21.22 -38.17
N ILE A 13 12.58 -21.83 -38.54
CA ILE A 13 13.85 -21.16 -38.81
C ILE A 13 13.72 -20.52 -40.19
N LEU A 14 13.76 -19.19 -40.23
CA LEU A 14 14.11 -18.46 -41.43
C LEU A 14 15.25 -17.51 -41.10
N SER A 15 16.31 -17.78 -41.79
CA SER A 15 17.60 -17.14 -41.74
C SER A 15 17.57 -15.72 -42.33
N ASN A 16 18.45 -14.91 -41.71
CA ASN A 16 19.20 -13.78 -42.30
C ASN A 16 18.52 -12.41 -42.37
N SER A 17 18.91 -11.51 -41.49
CA SER A 17 19.74 -10.35 -41.85
C SER A 17 19.87 -9.42 -40.65
N PHE A 18 21.10 -9.25 -40.19
CA PHE A 18 21.73 -8.05 -39.66
C PHE A 18 20.79 -6.89 -39.32
N LEU A 19 20.61 -6.64 -38.02
CA LEU A 19 20.55 -5.29 -37.45
C LEU A 19 20.80 -5.41 -35.95
N LEU A 20 21.83 -4.73 -35.50
CA LEU A 20 22.06 -4.40 -34.10
C LEU A 20 20.79 -3.76 -33.50
N SER A 21 20.08 -4.53 -32.75
CA SER A 21 19.02 -4.00 -31.91
C SER A 21 19.28 -4.52 -30.51
N GLY A 22 19.64 -3.59 -29.64
CA GLY A 22 19.88 -3.91 -28.24
C GLY A 22 18.75 -4.80 -27.70
N CYS A 23 19.12 -5.88 -27.08
CA CYS A 23 18.21 -6.68 -26.28
C CYS A 23 17.62 -5.79 -25.20
N VAL A 24 16.47 -5.19 -25.48
CA VAL A 24 15.59 -4.69 -24.44
C VAL A 24 15.07 -5.94 -23.74
N LYS A 25 15.75 -6.33 -22.64
CA LYS A 25 15.23 -7.33 -21.74
C LYS A 25 13.84 -6.87 -21.32
N GLN A 26 12.82 -7.57 -21.78
CA GLN A 26 11.48 -7.37 -21.27
C GLN A 26 11.52 -7.56 -19.75
N PRO A 27 10.99 -6.63 -18.96
CA PRO A 27 11.00 -6.76 -17.51
C PRO A 27 10.23 -8.03 -17.12
N THR A 28 10.87 -8.89 -16.37
CA THR A 28 10.20 -10.06 -15.78
C THR A 28 9.15 -9.58 -14.77
N SER A 29 8.12 -10.37 -14.52
CA SER A 29 7.08 -10.03 -13.53
C SER A 29 7.68 -9.68 -12.16
N GLN A 30 8.79 -10.29 -11.77
CA GLN A 30 9.53 -9.96 -10.54
C GLN A 30 10.16 -8.56 -10.59
N ASN A 31 10.73 -8.15 -11.72
CA ASN A 31 11.29 -6.80 -11.87
C ASN A 31 10.19 -5.73 -11.81
N LEU A 32 9.03 -5.98 -12.42
CA LEU A 32 7.89 -5.05 -12.36
C LEU A 32 7.33 -4.87 -10.94
N VAL A 33 7.28 -5.94 -10.14
CA VAL A 33 6.86 -5.86 -8.73
C VAL A 33 7.88 -5.07 -7.91
N GLN A 34 9.17 -5.31 -8.13
CA GLN A 34 10.24 -4.60 -7.44
C GLN A 34 10.27 -3.10 -7.79
N GLU A 35 10.07 -2.75 -9.05
CA GLU A 35 10.00 -1.35 -9.51
C GLU A 35 8.79 -0.63 -8.90
N LYS A 36 7.61 -1.26 -8.86
CA LYS A 36 6.41 -0.69 -8.22
C LYS A 36 6.62 -0.47 -6.73
N SER A 37 7.21 -1.44 -6.03
CA SER A 37 7.50 -1.31 -4.59
C SER A 37 8.47 -0.17 -4.30
N SER A 38 9.52 0.00 -5.13
CA SER A 38 10.50 1.09 -4.97
C SER A 38 9.89 2.45 -5.27
N GLU A 39 9.01 2.55 -6.26
CA GLU A 39 8.31 3.79 -6.60
C GLU A 39 7.29 4.19 -5.51
N ALA A 40 6.54 3.24 -4.95
CA ALA A 40 5.63 3.48 -3.85
C ALA A 40 6.36 4.05 -2.63
N LEU A 41 7.52 3.48 -2.30
CA LEU A 41 8.34 3.94 -1.19
C LEU A 41 8.87 5.35 -1.43
N ARG A 42 9.37 5.63 -2.64
CA ARG A 42 9.85 6.97 -3.03
C ARG A 42 8.75 8.04 -2.91
N LEU A 43 7.55 7.73 -3.39
CA LEU A 43 6.39 8.63 -3.27
C LEU A 43 6.01 8.87 -1.82
N TYR A 44 6.06 7.84 -1.00
CA TYR A 44 5.78 7.93 0.42
C TYR A 44 6.79 8.81 1.15
N GLU A 45 8.09 8.58 0.93
CA GLU A 45 9.17 9.40 1.52
C GLU A 45 9.06 10.87 1.11
N GLU A 46 8.72 11.15 -0.14
CA GLU A 46 8.45 12.50 -0.61
C GLU A 46 7.22 13.10 0.09
N GLY A 47 6.15 12.31 0.23
CA GLY A 47 4.94 12.71 0.97
C GLY A 47 5.24 13.07 2.42
N GLN A 48 6.09 12.30 3.10
CA GLN A 48 6.51 12.58 4.47
C GLN A 48 7.26 13.91 4.60
N LYS A 49 8.08 14.29 3.61
CA LYS A 49 8.75 15.60 3.62
C LYS A 49 7.73 16.74 3.64
N TYR A 50 6.69 16.66 2.81
CA TYR A 50 5.62 17.67 2.80
C TYR A 50 4.73 17.59 4.04
N PHE A 51 4.49 16.42 4.57
CA PHE A 51 3.70 16.23 5.80
C PHE A 51 4.40 16.85 7.01
N LEU A 52 5.70 16.64 7.15
CA LEU A 52 6.51 17.13 8.26
C LEU A 52 7.05 18.55 8.04
N GLY A 53 7.07 19.04 6.80
CA GLY A 53 7.77 20.29 6.46
C GLY A 53 9.30 20.16 6.52
N LYS A 54 9.83 18.95 6.29
CA LYS A 54 11.27 18.70 6.35
C LYS A 54 11.91 19.03 5.00
N ASP A 55 12.82 20.00 5.01
CA ASP A 55 13.53 20.53 3.82
C ASP A 55 12.61 21.19 2.76
N VAL A 56 11.30 21.24 3.04
CA VAL A 56 10.29 21.88 2.22
C VAL A 56 9.24 22.55 3.10
N LYS A 57 8.51 23.53 2.57
CA LYS A 57 7.37 24.09 3.29
C LYS A 57 6.30 23.00 3.48
N GLN A 58 5.81 22.87 4.72
CA GLN A 58 4.73 21.92 5.04
C GLN A 58 3.52 22.14 4.13
N ASN A 59 3.01 21.03 3.58
CA ASN A 59 1.85 21.05 2.69
C ASN A 59 1.09 19.72 2.79
N TYR A 60 0.05 19.68 3.59
CA TYR A 60 -0.77 18.49 3.81
C TYR A 60 -1.50 18.02 2.54
N GLN A 61 -1.94 18.95 1.67
CA GLN A 61 -2.57 18.55 0.40
C GLN A 61 -1.59 17.80 -0.50
N LYS A 62 -0.36 18.30 -0.59
CA LYS A 62 0.68 17.64 -1.38
C LYS A 62 1.07 16.29 -0.80
N ALA A 63 1.17 16.20 0.53
CA ALA A 63 1.39 14.94 1.22
C ALA A 63 0.27 13.93 0.94
N LEU A 64 -0.98 14.35 1.01
CA LEU A 64 -2.16 13.52 0.73
C LEU A 64 -2.14 12.95 -0.70
N GLU A 65 -1.81 13.76 -1.70
CA GLU A 65 -1.67 13.32 -3.10
C GLU A 65 -0.57 12.26 -3.26
N LEU A 66 0.57 12.46 -2.61
CA LEU A 66 1.72 11.55 -2.69
C LEU A 66 1.45 10.24 -1.95
N PHE A 67 0.86 10.31 -0.76
CA PHE A 67 0.44 9.13 -0.02
C PHE A 67 -0.65 8.36 -0.76
N GLN A 68 -1.58 9.04 -1.45
CA GLN A 68 -2.57 8.37 -2.28
C GLN A 68 -1.92 7.55 -3.39
N LYS A 69 -0.97 8.13 -4.12
CA LYS A 69 -0.22 7.41 -5.17
C LYS A 69 0.56 6.21 -4.66
N ALA A 70 1.15 6.32 -3.46
CA ALA A 70 1.86 5.22 -2.81
C ALA A 70 0.87 4.14 -2.32
N SER A 71 -0.26 4.55 -1.76
CA SER A 71 -1.36 3.66 -1.32
C SER A 71 -1.96 2.88 -2.49
N ASP A 72 -2.14 3.51 -3.65
CA ASP A 72 -2.65 2.86 -4.87
C ASP A 72 -1.71 1.76 -5.38
N GLN A 73 -0.45 1.81 -4.99
CA GLN A 73 0.55 0.77 -5.23
C GLN A 73 0.61 -0.28 -4.10
N GLY A 74 -0.25 -0.16 -3.09
CA GLY A 74 -0.42 -1.13 -2.01
C GLY A 74 0.47 -0.90 -0.78
N LEU A 75 1.20 0.23 -0.67
CA LEU A 75 2.07 0.50 0.48
C LEU A 75 1.25 0.70 1.76
N ALA A 76 1.43 -0.18 2.74
CA ALA A 76 0.65 -0.19 3.98
C ALA A 76 0.87 1.06 4.83
N GLU A 77 2.10 1.56 4.90
CA GLU A 77 2.44 2.78 5.62
C GLU A 77 1.70 4.00 5.03
N ALA A 78 1.64 4.10 3.71
CA ALA A 78 0.90 5.17 3.04
C ALA A 78 -0.61 5.06 3.29
N GLN A 79 -1.16 3.84 3.32
CA GLN A 79 -2.56 3.62 3.69
C GLN A 79 -2.82 4.07 5.12
N ASN A 80 -1.96 3.69 6.07
CA ASN A 80 -2.10 4.13 7.46
C ASN A 80 -2.06 5.66 7.59
N ASP A 81 -1.12 6.31 6.92
CA ASP A 81 -0.97 7.77 7.02
C ASP A 81 -2.13 8.50 6.36
N LEU A 82 -2.67 7.99 5.23
CA LEU A 82 -3.93 8.48 4.66
C LEU A 82 -5.10 8.32 5.64
N GLY A 83 -5.19 7.16 6.30
CA GLY A 83 -6.17 6.93 7.35
C GLY A 83 -6.10 8.00 8.42
N GLY A 84 -4.90 8.32 8.91
CA GLY A 84 -4.65 9.40 9.87
C GLY A 84 -5.05 10.78 9.34
N MET A 85 -4.69 11.09 8.09
CA MET A 85 -5.04 12.37 7.47
C MET A 85 -6.56 12.57 7.33
N TYR A 86 -7.29 11.54 6.94
CA TYR A 86 -8.76 11.59 6.91
C TYR A 86 -9.37 11.62 8.32
N PHE A 87 -8.76 10.93 9.28
CA PHE A 87 -9.21 10.92 10.67
C PHE A 87 -9.11 12.30 11.31
N GLU A 88 -8.04 13.04 11.06
CA GLU A 88 -7.78 14.37 11.62
C GLU A 88 -8.25 15.53 10.71
N GLY A 89 -8.56 15.26 9.44
CA GLY A 89 -8.89 16.28 8.45
C GLY A 89 -7.68 17.11 7.99
N LEU A 90 -6.49 16.49 7.90
CA LEU A 90 -5.26 17.15 7.47
C LEU A 90 -5.17 17.21 5.94
N GLY A 91 -5.17 18.40 5.39
CA GLY A 91 -5.16 18.63 3.93
C GLY A 91 -6.45 18.21 3.21
N THR A 92 -7.48 17.83 3.97
CA THR A 92 -8.80 17.42 3.49
C THR A 92 -9.83 17.64 4.60
N THR A 93 -11.11 17.39 4.32
CA THR A 93 -12.14 17.32 5.35
C THR A 93 -12.03 16.03 6.13
N GLN A 94 -12.34 16.08 7.44
CA GLN A 94 -12.40 14.89 8.27
C GLN A 94 -13.43 13.89 7.72
N ASP A 95 -13.04 12.62 7.61
CA ASP A 95 -13.88 11.55 7.07
C ASP A 95 -13.53 10.22 7.74
N TYR A 96 -14.29 9.85 8.77
CA TYR A 96 -14.08 8.61 9.51
C TYR A 96 -14.34 7.35 8.67
N GLN A 97 -15.19 7.42 7.63
CA GLN A 97 -15.42 6.30 6.74
C GLN A 97 -14.18 5.98 5.90
N LYS A 98 -13.56 7.02 5.34
CA LYS A 98 -12.30 6.84 4.60
C LYS A 98 -11.17 6.43 5.53
N ALA A 99 -11.07 7.05 6.71
CA ALA A 99 -10.08 6.68 7.71
C ALA A 99 -10.18 5.18 8.06
N PHE A 100 -11.38 4.69 8.34
CA PHE A 100 -11.63 3.28 8.61
C PHE A 100 -11.15 2.39 7.45
N LYS A 101 -11.55 2.70 6.22
CA LYS A 101 -11.16 1.93 5.03
C LYS A 101 -9.64 1.82 4.86
N TYR A 102 -8.93 2.92 5.06
CA TYR A 102 -7.48 2.94 4.93
C TYR A 102 -6.78 2.22 6.08
N PHE A 103 -7.22 2.41 7.33
CA PHE A 103 -6.68 1.66 8.46
C PHE A 103 -6.95 0.16 8.34
N ASP A 104 -8.14 -0.25 7.90
CA ASP A 104 -8.48 -1.65 7.66
C ASP A 104 -7.58 -2.27 6.58
N SER A 105 -7.38 -1.57 5.46
CA SER A 105 -6.49 -2.04 4.39
C SER A 105 -5.05 -2.24 4.88
N ALA A 106 -4.53 -1.32 5.67
CA ALA A 106 -3.17 -1.42 6.23
C ALA A 106 -3.07 -2.47 7.35
N ALA A 107 -4.11 -2.60 8.19
CA ALA A 107 -4.18 -3.60 9.26
C ALA A 107 -4.24 -5.03 8.68
N ASN A 108 -4.92 -5.24 7.57
CA ASN A 108 -4.95 -6.51 6.84
C ASN A 108 -3.57 -6.89 6.26
N GLN A 109 -2.70 -5.91 6.02
CA GLN A 109 -1.29 -6.12 5.70
C GLN A 109 -0.41 -6.29 6.95
N LYS A 110 -1.02 -6.43 8.13
CA LYS A 110 -0.37 -6.64 9.44
C LYS A 110 0.48 -5.45 9.91
N LEU A 111 0.22 -4.23 9.43
CA LEU A 111 0.90 -3.05 9.95
C LEU A 111 0.40 -2.75 11.36
N ALA A 112 1.31 -2.83 12.34
CA ALA A 112 0.98 -2.69 13.76
C ALA A 112 0.32 -1.33 14.10
N ALA A 113 0.82 -0.23 13.52
CA ALA A 113 0.24 1.09 13.68
C ALA A 113 -1.22 1.15 13.21
N ALA A 114 -1.52 0.52 12.07
CA ALA A 114 -2.87 0.49 11.51
C ALA A 114 -3.81 -0.40 12.34
N GLN A 115 -3.32 -1.51 12.87
CA GLN A 115 -4.09 -2.35 13.81
C GLN A 115 -4.49 -1.56 15.05
N TYR A 116 -3.56 -0.79 15.62
CA TYR A 116 -3.86 0.09 16.75
C TYR A 116 -4.91 1.15 16.39
N ASN A 117 -4.76 1.85 15.27
CA ASN A 117 -5.67 2.88 14.82
C ASN A 117 -7.08 2.33 14.51
N LEU A 118 -7.15 1.16 13.89
CA LEU A 118 -8.40 0.46 13.65
C LEU A 118 -9.07 0.03 14.97
N GLY A 119 -8.29 -0.47 15.93
CA GLY A 119 -8.74 -0.79 17.27
C GLY A 119 -9.35 0.42 17.97
N LEU A 120 -8.72 1.59 17.85
CA LEU A 120 -9.24 2.85 18.39
C LEU A 120 -10.60 3.22 17.77
N MET A 121 -10.79 3.01 16.48
CA MET A 121 -12.07 3.28 15.82
C MET A 121 -13.19 2.35 16.34
N TYR A 122 -12.89 1.06 16.56
CA TYR A 122 -13.83 0.12 17.17
C TYR A 122 -14.12 0.46 18.63
N ASP A 123 -13.12 0.84 19.44
CA ASP A 123 -13.33 1.19 20.84
C ASP A 123 -14.19 2.45 21.01
N LYS A 124 -14.00 3.45 20.17
CA LYS A 124 -14.75 4.70 20.20
C LYS A 124 -16.07 4.64 19.43
N GLY A 125 -16.29 3.66 18.55
CA GLY A 125 -17.47 3.58 17.70
C GLY A 125 -17.49 4.68 16.63
N LEU A 126 -16.34 5.01 16.04
CA LEU A 126 -16.21 6.03 15.00
C LEU A 126 -16.49 5.41 13.64
N TYR A 127 -17.53 5.90 12.96
CA TYR A 127 -18.07 5.37 11.69
C TYR A 127 -18.73 3.98 11.79
N ILE A 128 -18.30 3.15 12.71
CA ILE A 128 -18.79 1.77 12.93
C ILE A 128 -19.37 1.61 14.33
N GLN A 129 -20.14 0.56 14.54
CA GLN A 129 -20.63 0.24 15.88
C GLN A 129 -19.44 -0.06 16.81
N LYS A 130 -19.52 0.47 18.04
CA LYS A 130 -18.52 0.20 19.07
C LYS A 130 -18.43 -1.29 19.36
N ASP A 131 -17.22 -1.83 19.29
CA ASP A 131 -16.90 -3.24 19.58
C ASP A 131 -15.58 -3.32 20.36
N ARG A 132 -15.70 -3.40 21.68
CA ARG A 132 -14.55 -3.50 22.58
C ARG A 132 -13.77 -4.80 22.42
N LYS A 133 -14.45 -5.89 22.09
CA LYS A 133 -13.77 -7.18 21.88
C LYS A 133 -12.86 -7.10 20.67
N LYS A 134 -13.38 -6.58 19.56
CA LYS A 134 -12.59 -6.36 18.33
C LYS A 134 -11.45 -5.37 18.54
N ALA A 135 -11.70 -4.31 19.31
CA ALA A 135 -10.65 -3.36 19.65
C ALA A 135 -9.51 -4.02 20.42
N LEU A 136 -9.82 -4.84 21.44
CA LEU A 136 -8.79 -5.56 22.21
C LEU A 136 -7.99 -6.53 21.36
N GLU A 137 -8.62 -7.32 20.50
CA GLU A 137 -7.94 -8.21 19.55
C GLU A 137 -6.94 -7.44 18.68
N LEU A 138 -7.32 -6.28 18.19
CA LEU A 138 -6.45 -5.43 17.34
C LEU A 138 -5.31 -4.79 18.14
N TYR A 139 -5.57 -4.37 19.39
CA TYR A 139 -4.53 -3.85 20.27
C TYR A 139 -3.51 -4.93 20.65
N GLU A 140 -3.97 -6.15 20.91
CA GLU A 140 -3.10 -7.31 21.19
C GLU A 140 -2.15 -7.57 20.01
N LEU A 141 -2.70 -7.66 18.79
CA LEU A 141 -1.90 -7.83 17.57
C LEU A 141 -0.87 -6.71 17.36
N SER A 142 -1.23 -5.48 17.67
CA SER A 142 -0.33 -4.34 17.59
C SER A 142 0.76 -4.41 18.66
N THR A 143 0.41 -4.81 19.87
CA THR A 143 1.33 -4.93 21.03
C THR A 143 2.31 -6.08 20.82
N GLU A 144 1.89 -7.22 20.28
CA GLU A 144 2.75 -8.35 19.90
C GLU A 144 3.88 -7.93 18.94
N GLN A 145 3.62 -6.92 18.11
CA GLN A 145 4.63 -6.32 17.23
C GLN A 145 5.44 -5.19 17.89
N GLY A 146 5.17 -4.90 19.16
CA GLY A 146 5.89 -3.89 19.94
C GLY A 146 5.49 -2.43 19.65
N TYR A 147 4.38 -2.20 18.92
CA TYR A 147 3.96 -0.83 18.55
C TYR A 147 3.26 -0.10 19.69
N ALA A 148 2.31 -0.75 20.37
CA ALA A 148 1.57 -0.19 21.49
C ALA A 148 1.94 -0.90 22.79
N LYS A 149 2.11 -0.13 23.86
CA LYS A 149 2.18 -0.70 25.22
C LYS A 149 0.77 -0.70 25.78
N ALA A 150 0.36 -1.85 26.27
CA ALA A 150 -0.90 -2.02 27.00
C ALA A 150 -0.93 -1.17 28.26
#